data_a6d7af255f95191008cc8f2560119c16
#
_entry.id   a6d7af255f95191008cc8f2560119c16
#
_cell.length_a   1.000
_cell.length_b   1.000
_cell.length_c   1.000
_cell.angle_alpha   90.00
_cell.angle_beta   90.00
_cell.angle_gamma   90.00
#
_symmetry.space_group_name_H-M   'P 1'
#
loop_
_entity.id
_entity.type
_entity.pdbx_description
1 polymer ?
#
loop_
_entity_poly.entity_id
_entity_poly.type
_entity_poly.pdbx_seq_one_letter_code
_entity_poly.pdbx_strand_id
1 'polypeptide(L)'
;MVKDPRFYEWRPDSPYRIYADGKWKGERQTPDWRRKALDFAEGSFKRIDAVSGILEQGGEGNMQEALCTLARELFFLHLTVRESSGRAVKALNLLSRYTAPAPVPAAAPEGKEGTLFQGSFRDLPFEPAEGPYFPLHAWLFSAAVFGKHKEKEWQGKAEEEGQRISPRCGSTEAAELYNFLRGTLIVEGSAAIPGVISAVEELERRQDENGFWPGISPWHGYNVLAHSDLASAVRQLDKIEKNIIAMQNRDGSWGI
;
A
#
# COMPACT_ATOMS: atom_id res chain seq x y z
N MET A 1 10.37 14.42 -1.32
CA MET A 1 11.08 13.27 -0.67
C MET A 1 10.07 12.18 -0.43
N VAL A 2 10.40 10.90 -0.62
CA VAL A 2 9.53 9.80 -0.22
C VAL A 2 9.65 9.60 1.28
N LYS A 3 8.54 9.66 2.01
CA LYS A 3 8.50 9.39 3.44
C LYS A 3 8.66 7.88 3.65
N ASP A 4 9.42 7.48 4.65
CA ASP A 4 9.73 6.07 4.89
C ASP A 4 8.55 5.38 5.59
N PRO A 5 7.86 4.44 4.95
CA PRO A 5 6.67 3.80 5.53
C PRO A 5 7.00 2.83 6.67
N ARG A 6 8.29 2.55 6.89
CA ARG A 6 8.74 1.54 7.85
C ARG A 6 8.46 1.88 9.31
N PHE A 7 8.17 3.11 9.64
CA PHE A 7 7.88 3.51 11.03
C PHE A 7 6.51 3.04 11.52
N TYR A 8 5.67 2.52 10.64
CA TYR A 8 4.26 2.42 10.92
C TYR A 8 3.68 1.00 10.85
N GLU A 9 4.41 0.02 10.34
CA GLU A 9 3.89 -1.34 10.18
C GLU A 9 4.65 -2.32 11.06
N TRP A 10 4.04 -2.68 12.16
CA TRP A 10 4.68 -3.47 13.19
C TRP A 10 3.94 -4.78 13.43
N ARG A 11 4.43 -5.87 12.83
CA ARG A 11 4.01 -7.23 13.17
C ARG A 11 5.19 -8.03 13.70
N PRO A 12 4.99 -8.89 14.72
CA PRO A 12 6.07 -9.67 15.33
C PRO A 12 6.85 -10.55 14.37
N ASP A 13 6.22 -11.01 13.31
CA ASP A 13 6.73 -11.92 12.29
C ASP A 13 7.02 -11.23 10.94
N SER A 14 6.83 -9.90 10.86
CA SER A 14 7.08 -9.18 9.62
C SER A 14 8.58 -8.98 9.39
N PRO A 15 9.03 -8.93 8.11
CA PRO A 15 10.40 -8.56 7.75
C PRO A 15 10.80 -7.20 8.32
N TYR A 16 9.82 -6.35 8.58
CA TYR A 16 9.95 -5.06 9.22
C TYR A 16 10.53 -5.16 10.64
N ARG A 17 10.09 -6.14 11.44
CA ARG A 17 10.65 -6.36 12.78
C ARG A 17 12.12 -6.74 12.72
N ILE A 18 12.51 -7.58 11.76
CA ILE A 18 13.92 -7.96 11.55
C ILE A 18 14.77 -6.72 11.27
N TYR A 19 14.25 -5.77 10.48
CA TYR A 19 14.92 -4.50 10.18
C TYR A 19 14.91 -3.55 11.39
N ALA A 20 13.76 -3.39 12.04
CA ALA A 20 13.58 -2.48 13.16
C ALA A 20 14.36 -2.92 14.39
N ASP A 21 14.35 -4.20 14.74
CA ASP A 21 15.12 -4.76 15.85
C ASP A 21 16.63 -4.47 15.69
N GLY A 22 17.17 -4.57 14.48
CA GLY A 22 18.56 -4.20 14.22
C GLY A 22 18.86 -2.70 14.36
N LYS A 23 17.89 -1.82 14.09
CA LYS A 23 18.09 -0.37 14.08
C LYS A 23 17.79 0.29 15.42
N TRP A 24 16.79 -0.21 16.15
CA TRP A 24 16.32 0.39 17.42
C TRP A 24 17.17 -0.02 18.62
N LYS A 25 17.76 -1.21 18.60
CA LYS A 25 18.64 -1.69 19.68
C LYS A 25 20.03 -1.05 19.68
N GLY A 26 20.30 -0.12 18.74
CA GLY A 26 21.63 0.46 18.60
C GLY A 26 22.72 -0.57 18.30
N GLU A 27 22.31 -1.81 18.04
CA GLU A 27 23.21 -2.86 17.65
C GLU A 27 23.80 -2.52 16.29
N ARG A 28 25.09 -2.35 16.22
CA ARG A 28 25.81 -2.38 14.96
C ARG A 28 25.32 -3.63 14.23
N GLN A 29 24.82 -3.46 13.00
CA GLN A 29 24.30 -4.54 12.16
C GLN A 29 25.19 -5.77 12.30
N THR A 30 24.72 -6.76 13.08
CA THR A 30 25.48 -7.99 13.25
C THR A 30 25.56 -8.67 11.88
N PRO A 31 26.65 -9.39 11.57
CA PRO A 31 26.72 -10.15 10.33
C PRO A 31 25.52 -11.09 10.14
N ASP A 32 24.94 -11.56 11.23
CA ASP A 32 23.76 -12.43 11.23
C ASP A 32 22.49 -11.74 10.77
N TRP A 33 22.26 -10.48 11.19
CA TRP A 33 21.12 -9.68 10.73
C TRP A 33 21.18 -9.42 9.22
N ARG A 34 22.36 -9.03 8.72
CA ARG A 34 22.56 -8.78 7.28
C ARG A 34 22.31 -10.05 6.45
N ARG A 35 22.80 -11.20 6.94
CA ARG A 35 22.56 -12.49 6.29
C ARG A 35 21.06 -12.79 6.24
N LYS A 36 20.34 -12.69 7.36
CA LYS A 36 18.89 -12.92 7.41
C LYS A 36 18.12 -12.00 6.47
N ALA A 37 18.49 -10.73 6.40
CA ALA A 37 17.85 -9.79 5.48
C ALA A 37 18.13 -10.16 4.00
N LEU A 38 19.34 -10.61 3.67
CA LEU A 38 19.69 -11.06 2.33
C LEU A 38 18.97 -12.37 1.96
N ASP A 39 18.91 -13.33 2.87
CA ASP A 39 18.20 -14.61 2.69
C ASP A 39 16.71 -14.36 2.46
N PHE A 40 16.14 -13.42 3.21
CA PHE A 40 14.75 -13.00 3.03
C PHE A 40 14.53 -12.36 1.65
N ALA A 41 15.38 -11.42 1.25
CA ALA A 41 15.30 -10.77 -0.06
C ALA A 41 15.43 -11.78 -1.21
N GLU A 42 16.33 -12.75 -1.08
CA GLU A 42 16.45 -13.82 -2.10
C GLU A 42 15.19 -14.70 -2.15
N GLY A 43 14.57 -14.98 -1.02
CA GLY A 43 13.24 -15.63 -0.96
C GLY A 43 12.17 -14.82 -1.70
N SER A 44 12.14 -13.51 -1.50
CA SER A 44 11.23 -12.59 -2.21
C SER A 44 11.47 -12.63 -3.71
N PHE A 45 12.72 -12.61 -4.17
CA PHE A 45 13.04 -12.70 -5.60
C PHE A 45 12.59 -14.03 -6.23
N LYS A 46 12.73 -15.15 -5.54
CA LYS A 46 12.23 -16.44 -6.02
C LYS A 46 10.71 -16.44 -6.18
N ARG A 47 9.99 -15.83 -5.23
CA ARG A 47 8.54 -15.69 -5.34
C ARG A 47 8.13 -14.75 -6.47
N ILE A 48 8.84 -13.63 -6.68
CA ILE A 48 8.64 -12.74 -7.84
C ILE A 48 8.83 -13.50 -9.16
N ASP A 49 9.90 -14.28 -9.28
CA ASP A 49 10.14 -15.05 -10.51
C ASP A 49 9.03 -16.08 -10.76
N ALA A 50 8.54 -16.76 -9.71
CA ALA A 50 7.45 -17.72 -9.82
C ALA A 50 6.13 -17.04 -10.27
N VAL A 51 5.72 -15.92 -9.64
CA VAL A 51 4.49 -15.23 -10.02
C VAL A 51 4.58 -14.51 -11.35
N SER A 52 5.79 -14.10 -11.77
CA SER A 52 6.01 -13.53 -13.10
C SER A 52 5.65 -14.53 -14.19
N GLY A 53 6.00 -15.80 -14.02
CA GLY A 53 5.63 -16.87 -14.95
C GLY A 53 4.11 -17.06 -15.05
N ILE A 54 3.37 -16.97 -13.91
CA ILE A 54 1.91 -17.06 -13.90
C ILE A 54 1.28 -15.89 -14.66
N LEU A 55 1.75 -14.67 -14.40
CA LEU A 55 1.24 -13.46 -15.05
C LEU A 55 1.52 -13.45 -16.56
N GLU A 56 2.66 -13.96 -16.99
CA GLU A 56 3.01 -14.06 -18.42
C GLU A 56 2.16 -15.11 -19.17
N GLN A 57 1.66 -16.14 -18.47
CA GLN A 57 0.83 -17.20 -19.05
C GLN A 57 -0.68 -16.88 -19.12
N GLY A 58 -1.12 -15.78 -18.50
CA GLY A 58 -2.50 -15.26 -18.65
C GLY A 58 -3.60 -16.11 -18.00
N GLY A 59 -3.30 -16.89 -16.97
CA GLY A 59 -4.29 -17.72 -16.26
C GLY A 59 -5.20 -16.87 -15.36
N GLU A 60 -6.49 -16.71 -15.71
CA GLU A 60 -7.42 -15.81 -14.99
C GLU A 60 -7.59 -16.16 -13.50
N GLY A 61 -7.64 -17.43 -13.11
CA GLY A 61 -7.89 -17.83 -11.72
C GLY A 61 -6.77 -17.50 -10.73
N ASN A 62 -5.53 -17.36 -11.23
CA ASN A 62 -4.35 -17.13 -10.40
C ASN A 62 -3.80 -15.70 -10.51
N MET A 63 -4.33 -14.88 -11.41
CA MET A 63 -3.79 -13.57 -11.72
C MET A 63 -3.91 -12.60 -10.55
N GLN A 64 -5.05 -12.54 -9.88
CA GLN A 64 -5.26 -11.64 -8.76
C GLN A 64 -4.35 -11.98 -7.57
N GLU A 65 -4.21 -13.26 -7.23
CA GLU A 65 -3.29 -13.71 -6.19
C GLU A 65 -1.82 -13.46 -6.59
N ALA A 66 -1.48 -13.63 -7.86
CA ALA A 66 -0.16 -13.32 -8.38
C ALA A 66 0.17 -11.81 -8.26
N LEU A 67 -0.80 -10.93 -8.54
CA LEU A 67 -0.64 -9.48 -8.39
C LEU A 67 -0.50 -9.08 -6.92
N CYS A 68 -1.30 -9.65 -6.01
CA CYS A 68 -1.14 -9.46 -4.58
C CYS A 68 0.25 -9.92 -4.09
N THR A 69 0.67 -11.10 -4.54
CA THR A 69 2.00 -11.62 -4.19
C THR A 69 3.10 -10.72 -4.73
N LEU A 70 3.00 -10.26 -5.97
CA LEU A 70 3.99 -9.36 -6.57
C LEU A 70 4.08 -8.03 -5.79
N ALA A 71 2.94 -7.43 -5.44
CA ALA A 71 2.88 -6.21 -4.65
C ALA A 71 3.49 -6.41 -3.25
N ARG A 72 3.17 -7.54 -2.60
CA ARG A 72 3.70 -7.91 -1.28
C ARG A 72 5.22 -8.09 -1.31
N GLU A 73 5.74 -8.81 -2.29
CA GLU A 73 7.18 -9.02 -2.39
C GLU A 73 7.93 -7.72 -2.72
N LEU A 74 7.37 -6.83 -3.53
CA LEU A 74 7.93 -5.49 -3.75
C LEU A 74 7.96 -4.69 -2.44
N PHE A 75 6.88 -4.74 -1.66
CA PHE A 75 6.84 -4.10 -0.36
C PHE A 75 7.92 -4.67 0.59
N PHE A 76 8.06 -5.97 0.67
CA PHE A 76 9.09 -6.62 1.49
C PHE A 76 10.51 -6.28 1.02
N LEU A 77 10.76 -6.21 -0.27
CA LEU A 77 12.05 -5.78 -0.79
C LEU A 77 12.36 -4.34 -0.40
N HIS A 78 11.38 -3.44 -0.46
CA HIS A 78 11.56 -2.07 0.02
C HIS A 78 11.94 -2.03 1.51
N LEU A 79 11.34 -2.88 2.34
CA LEU A 79 11.64 -2.94 3.77
C LEU A 79 13.03 -3.50 4.08
N THR A 80 13.54 -4.42 3.26
CA THR A 80 14.76 -5.18 3.53
C THR A 80 15.97 -4.68 2.76
N VAL A 81 15.78 -4.29 1.51
CA VAL A 81 16.85 -3.90 0.57
C VAL A 81 16.55 -2.49 0.07
N ARG A 82 17.31 -1.52 0.55
CA ARG A 82 17.11 -0.10 0.20
C ARG A 82 17.38 0.25 -1.27
N GLU A 83 18.01 -0.64 -1.99
CA GLU A 83 18.43 -0.38 -3.37
C GLU A 83 17.50 -1.05 -4.37
N SER A 84 17.17 -0.32 -5.43
CA SER A 84 16.46 -0.85 -6.59
C SER A 84 17.33 -1.87 -7.30
N SER A 85 17.21 -3.14 -6.93
CA SER A 85 17.84 -4.21 -7.72
C SER A 85 17.18 -4.27 -9.09
N GLY A 86 17.93 -4.70 -10.10
CA GLY A 86 17.37 -4.92 -11.46
C GLY A 86 16.16 -5.87 -11.45
N ARG A 87 16.09 -6.82 -10.49
CA ARG A 87 14.95 -7.71 -10.29
C ARG A 87 13.72 -6.95 -9.75
N ALA A 88 13.88 -6.06 -8.78
CA ALA A 88 12.79 -5.24 -8.28
C ALA A 88 12.24 -4.31 -9.36
N VAL A 89 13.11 -3.72 -10.19
CA VAL A 89 12.69 -2.90 -11.33
C VAL A 89 11.91 -3.74 -12.35
N LYS A 90 12.37 -4.97 -12.65
CA LYS A 90 11.63 -5.89 -13.53
C LYS A 90 10.25 -6.22 -12.99
N ALA A 91 10.14 -6.50 -11.69
CA ALA A 91 8.88 -6.77 -11.00
C ALA A 91 7.94 -5.55 -11.03
N LEU A 92 8.47 -4.36 -10.81
CA LEU A 92 7.72 -3.11 -10.89
C LEU A 92 7.18 -2.86 -12.31
N ASN A 93 8.01 -3.09 -13.34
CA ASN A 93 7.60 -2.98 -14.73
C ASN A 93 6.56 -4.04 -15.12
N LEU A 94 6.60 -5.22 -14.50
CA LEU A 94 5.56 -6.23 -14.68
C LEU A 94 4.24 -5.77 -14.05
N LEU A 95 4.27 -5.27 -12.82
CA LEU A 95 3.08 -4.75 -12.15
C LEU A 95 2.44 -3.58 -12.93
N SER A 96 3.26 -2.71 -13.56
CA SER A 96 2.77 -1.57 -14.35
C SER A 96 1.89 -1.97 -15.54
N ARG A 97 2.08 -3.17 -16.09
CA ARG A 97 1.26 -3.68 -17.21
C ARG A 97 -0.19 -3.96 -16.82
N TYR A 98 -0.45 -4.12 -15.52
CA TYR A 98 -1.77 -4.45 -14.97
C TYR A 98 -2.45 -3.24 -14.30
N THR A 99 -1.88 -2.05 -14.45
CA THR A 99 -2.43 -0.82 -13.86
C THR A 99 -3.59 -0.22 -14.66
N ALA A 100 -3.73 -0.57 -15.92
CA ALA A 100 -4.92 -0.20 -16.68
C ALA A 100 -6.11 -0.99 -16.14
N PRO A 101 -7.23 -0.34 -15.77
CA PRO A 101 -8.43 -1.08 -15.43
C PRO A 101 -8.82 -1.95 -16.61
N ALA A 102 -9.08 -3.23 -16.34
CA ALA A 102 -9.69 -4.08 -17.36
C ALA A 102 -10.95 -3.37 -17.87
N PRO A 103 -11.19 -3.32 -19.19
CA PRO A 103 -12.40 -2.71 -19.70
C PRO A 103 -13.58 -3.39 -19.00
N VAL A 104 -14.34 -2.58 -18.24
CA VAL A 104 -15.56 -3.05 -17.61
C VAL A 104 -16.44 -3.55 -18.76
N PRO A 105 -16.84 -4.83 -18.79
CA PRO A 105 -17.73 -5.31 -19.82
C PRO A 105 -18.95 -4.40 -19.83
N ALA A 106 -19.33 -3.87 -20.99
CA ALA A 106 -20.42 -2.92 -21.15
C ALA A 106 -21.81 -3.45 -20.68
N ALA A 107 -21.86 -4.67 -20.22
CA ALA A 107 -23.00 -5.34 -19.63
C ALA A 107 -22.54 -6.22 -18.46
N ALA A 108 -22.16 -5.64 -17.34
CA ALA A 108 -22.31 -6.38 -16.08
C ALA A 108 -23.83 -6.55 -15.86
N PRO A 109 -24.35 -7.77 -15.72
CA PRO A 109 -25.76 -7.97 -15.41
C PRO A 109 -26.07 -7.21 -14.11
N GLU A 110 -27.16 -6.39 -14.15
CA GLU A 110 -27.67 -5.69 -12.98
C GLU A 110 -27.81 -6.69 -11.83
N GLY A 111 -27.11 -6.45 -10.71
CA GLY A 111 -27.15 -7.29 -9.51
C GLY A 111 -25.91 -8.11 -9.18
N LYS A 112 -24.81 -8.03 -9.94
CA LYS A 112 -23.49 -8.45 -9.43
C LYS A 112 -22.80 -7.23 -8.83
N GLU A 113 -22.89 -7.13 -7.52
CA GLU A 113 -22.00 -6.32 -6.69
C GLU A 113 -20.57 -6.51 -7.20
N GLY A 114 -19.83 -5.41 -7.29
CA GLY A 114 -18.45 -5.42 -7.77
C GLY A 114 -17.67 -6.54 -7.06
N THR A 115 -17.02 -7.39 -7.82
CA THR A 115 -16.24 -8.49 -7.23
C THR A 115 -15.03 -7.89 -6.55
N LEU A 116 -14.96 -8.07 -5.22
CA LEU A 116 -13.75 -7.81 -4.45
C LEU A 116 -12.55 -8.41 -5.17
N PHE A 117 -11.45 -7.69 -5.21
CA PHE A 117 -10.20 -8.24 -5.70
C PHE A 117 -9.83 -9.47 -4.86
N GLN A 118 -9.89 -10.67 -5.46
CA GLN A 118 -9.83 -11.96 -4.75
C GLN A 118 -8.40 -12.43 -4.43
N GLY A 119 -7.48 -11.52 -4.21
CA GLY A 119 -6.13 -11.85 -3.77
C GLY A 119 -5.99 -11.82 -2.24
N SER A 120 -4.94 -12.43 -1.73
CA SER A 120 -4.61 -12.35 -0.32
C SER A 120 -3.97 -11.01 0.03
N PHE A 121 -4.65 -10.19 0.80
CA PHE A 121 -4.14 -8.91 1.32
C PHE A 121 -3.31 -9.06 2.59
N ARG A 122 -3.12 -10.28 3.06
CA ARG A 122 -2.28 -10.53 4.22
C ARG A 122 -0.87 -9.95 4.00
N ASP A 123 -0.39 -9.20 4.99
CA ASP A 123 0.91 -8.52 5.00
C ASP A 123 1.11 -7.46 3.91
N LEU A 124 0.02 -7.02 3.26
CA LEU A 124 0.02 -5.88 2.37
C LEU A 124 -0.35 -4.60 3.15
N PRO A 125 0.24 -3.45 2.79
CA PRO A 125 -0.16 -2.16 3.36
C PRO A 125 -1.39 -1.57 2.65
N PHE A 126 -2.33 -2.42 2.24
CA PHE A 126 -3.53 -2.08 1.49
C PHE A 126 -4.74 -2.79 2.08
N GLU A 127 -5.92 -2.21 1.85
CA GLU A 127 -7.19 -2.81 2.22
C GLU A 127 -7.82 -3.54 1.03
N PRO A 128 -8.54 -4.65 1.26
CA PRO A 128 -9.37 -5.24 0.23
C PRO A 128 -10.44 -4.23 -0.19
N ALA A 129 -10.47 -3.89 -1.47
CA ALA A 129 -11.44 -2.96 -2.05
C ALA A 129 -12.12 -3.60 -3.25
N GLU A 130 -13.37 -3.20 -3.48
CA GLU A 130 -14.09 -3.59 -4.70
C GLU A 130 -13.49 -2.91 -5.93
N GLY A 131 -13.56 -3.60 -7.06
CA GLY A 131 -13.09 -3.03 -8.31
C GLY A 131 -11.66 -3.38 -8.71
N PRO A 132 -11.25 -2.92 -9.90
CA PRO A 132 -10.02 -3.38 -10.56
C PRO A 132 -8.77 -2.55 -10.22
N TYR A 133 -8.86 -1.56 -9.34
CA TYR A 133 -7.83 -0.52 -9.18
C TYR A 133 -6.67 -0.90 -8.25
N PHE A 134 -6.77 -2.02 -7.52
CA PHE A 134 -5.69 -2.47 -6.62
C PHE A 134 -4.30 -2.51 -7.28
N PRO A 135 -4.13 -3.06 -8.51
CA PRO A 135 -2.80 -3.10 -9.13
C PRO A 135 -2.22 -1.70 -9.39
N LEU A 136 -3.07 -0.72 -9.73
CA LEU A 136 -2.66 0.67 -9.92
C LEU A 136 -2.18 1.28 -8.60
N HIS A 137 -2.95 1.14 -7.53
CA HIS A 137 -2.59 1.69 -6.22
C HIS A 137 -1.32 1.04 -5.66
N ALA A 138 -1.19 -0.27 -5.79
CA ALA A 138 0.00 -1.01 -5.39
C ALA A 138 1.24 -0.60 -6.23
N TRP A 139 1.05 -0.34 -7.52
CA TRP A 139 2.12 0.17 -8.37
C TRP A 139 2.53 1.58 -8.00
N LEU A 140 1.58 2.50 -7.77
CA LEU A 140 1.86 3.89 -7.35
C LEU A 140 2.71 3.90 -6.08
N PHE A 141 2.32 3.11 -5.08
CA PHE A 141 3.08 2.97 -3.85
C PHE A 141 4.47 2.38 -4.11
N SER A 142 4.55 1.25 -4.78
CA SER A 142 5.81 0.55 -5.04
C SER A 142 6.76 1.42 -5.87
N ALA A 143 6.27 2.07 -6.92
CA ALA A 143 7.06 2.99 -7.73
C ALA A 143 7.60 4.17 -6.92
N ALA A 144 6.77 4.73 -6.02
CA ALA A 144 7.20 5.82 -5.15
C ALA A 144 8.33 5.39 -4.20
N VAL A 145 8.19 4.25 -3.52
CA VAL A 145 9.20 3.75 -2.56
C VAL A 145 10.51 3.33 -3.24
N PHE A 146 10.45 2.92 -4.51
CA PHE A 146 11.63 2.68 -5.34
C PHE A 146 12.17 3.93 -6.06
N GLY A 147 11.69 5.12 -5.69
CA GLY A 147 12.22 6.39 -6.19
C GLY A 147 11.73 6.82 -7.56
N LYS A 148 10.70 6.16 -8.10
CA LYS A 148 10.13 6.41 -9.43
C LYS A 148 9.06 7.52 -9.47
N HIS A 149 8.70 8.12 -8.32
CA HIS A 149 7.67 9.15 -8.22
C HIS A 149 7.97 10.43 -9.04
N LYS A 150 9.21 10.65 -9.46
CA LYS A 150 9.60 11.78 -10.33
C LYS A 150 9.43 11.47 -11.82
N GLU A 151 9.19 10.23 -12.18
CA GLU A 151 9.00 9.84 -13.58
C GLU A 151 7.61 10.27 -14.08
N LYS A 152 7.54 10.67 -15.35
CA LYS A 152 6.27 11.11 -15.96
C LYS A 152 5.18 10.05 -15.92
N GLU A 153 5.56 8.77 -15.98
CA GLU A 153 4.60 7.67 -15.90
C GLU A 153 3.89 7.66 -14.53
N TRP A 154 4.66 7.79 -13.43
CA TRP A 154 4.05 7.85 -12.10
C TRP A 154 3.14 9.05 -11.93
N GLN A 155 3.63 10.24 -12.33
CA GLN A 155 2.87 11.49 -12.24
C GLN A 155 1.57 11.41 -13.04
N GLY A 156 1.65 10.95 -14.30
CA GLY A 156 0.47 10.83 -15.16
C GLY A 156 -0.58 9.87 -14.59
N LYS A 157 -0.16 8.68 -14.10
CA LYS A 157 -1.08 7.70 -13.50
C LYS A 157 -1.68 8.19 -12.18
N ALA A 158 -0.92 8.91 -11.35
CA ALA A 158 -1.42 9.47 -10.10
C ALA A 158 -2.44 10.59 -10.36
N GLU A 159 -2.19 11.45 -11.35
CA GLU A 159 -3.12 12.52 -11.76
C GLU A 159 -4.39 11.95 -12.38
N GLU A 160 -4.28 10.98 -13.29
CA GLU A 160 -5.42 10.32 -13.93
C GLU A 160 -6.32 9.65 -12.89
N GLU A 161 -5.73 8.90 -11.96
CA GLU A 161 -6.49 8.25 -10.88
C GLU A 161 -7.13 9.27 -9.96
N GLY A 162 -6.41 10.31 -9.60
CA GLY A 162 -6.94 11.40 -8.79
C GLY A 162 -8.12 12.14 -9.46
N GLN A 163 -8.05 12.35 -10.78
CA GLN A 163 -9.15 12.93 -11.56
C GLN A 163 -10.38 12.00 -11.59
N ARG A 164 -10.16 10.67 -11.63
CA ARG A 164 -11.23 9.68 -11.55
C ARG A 164 -11.93 9.68 -10.20
N ILE A 165 -11.14 9.74 -9.12
CA ILE A 165 -11.63 9.68 -7.73
C ILE A 165 -12.32 10.98 -7.31
N SER A 166 -11.76 12.14 -7.65
CA SER A 166 -12.19 13.45 -7.14
C SER A 166 -13.70 13.69 -7.25
N PRO A 167 -14.38 13.49 -8.41
CA PRO A 167 -15.81 13.72 -8.53
C PRO A 167 -16.67 12.64 -7.84
N ARG A 168 -16.07 11.52 -7.43
CA ARG A 168 -16.76 10.34 -6.90
C ARG A 168 -16.43 10.03 -5.45
N CYS A 169 -15.64 10.86 -4.77
CA CYS A 169 -15.19 10.58 -3.41
C CYS A 169 -16.32 10.12 -2.49
N GLY A 170 -17.48 10.79 -2.54
CA GLY A 170 -18.64 10.46 -1.70
C GLY A 170 -19.26 9.07 -1.97
N SER A 171 -19.10 8.53 -3.18
CA SER A 171 -19.60 7.20 -3.58
C SER A 171 -18.52 6.14 -3.71
N THR A 172 -17.25 6.52 -3.64
CA THR A 172 -16.11 5.59 -3.68
C THR A 172 -15.98 4.88 -2.34
N GLU A 173 -15.70 3.59 -2.35
CA GLU A 173 -15.47 2.80 -1.13
C GLU A 173 -14.31 3.36 -0.30
N ALA A 174 -14.42 3.30 1.03
CA ALA A 174 -13.39 3.82 1.93
C ALA A 174 -12.04 3.13 1.73
N ALA A 175 -12.05 1.82 1.53
CA ALA A 175 -10.85 1.02 1.25
C ALA A 175 -10.16 1.44 -0.05
N GLU A 176 -10.92 1.78 -1.09
CA GLU A 176 -10.37 2.28 -2.36
C GLU A 176 -9.74 3.66 -2.18
N LEU A 177 -10.41 4.59 -1.48
CA LEU A 177 -9.86 5.90 -1.14
C LEU A 177 -8.55 5.76 -0.35
N TYR A 178 -8.55 4.88 0.64
CA TYR A 178 -7.37 4.57 1.42
C TYR A 178 -6.22 4.06 0.53
N ASN A 179 -6.48 3.09 -0.34
CA ASN A 179 -5.47 2.51 -1.23
C ASN A 179 -4.87 3.57 -2.18
N PHE A 180 -5.69 4.47 -2.71
CA PHE A 180 -5.22 5.61 -3.50
C PHE A 180 -4.33 6.53 -2.67
N LEU A 181 -4.76 6.91 -1.48
CA LEU A 181 -3.99 7.76 -0.57
C LEU A 181 -2.68 7.08 -0.13
N ARG A 182 -2.70 5.76 0.08
CA ARG A 182 -1.50 4.98 0.37
C ARG A 182 -0.47 5.08 -0.76
N GLY A 183 -0.92 5.05 -2.00
CA GLY A 183 -0.07 5.18 -3.19
C GLY A 183 0.51 6.58 -3.39
N THR A 184 -0.18 7.61 -2.89
CA THR A 184 0.15 9.02 -3.20
C THR A 184 0.75 9.79 -2.03
N LEU A 185 0.18 9.71 -0.81
CA LEU A 185 0.61 10.52 0.34
C LEU A 185 2.03 10.23 0.83
N ILE A 186 2.60 9.09 0.46
CA ILE A 186 4.00 8.77 0.74
C ILE A 186 4.98 9.74 0.04
N VAL A 187 4.52 10.43 -0.99
CA VAL A 187 5.29 11.42 -1.74
C VAL A 187 5.02 12.81 -1.20
N GLU A 188 6.08 13.55 -0.88
CA GLU A 188 5.98 14.95 -0.46
C GLU A 188 5.38 15.81 -1.58
N GLY A 189 4.45 16.69 -1.23
CA GLY A 189 3.76 17.55 -2.18
C GLY A 189 2.59 16.89 -2.91
N SER A 190 2.24 15.66 -2.56
CA SER A 190 1.13 14.90 -3.17
C SER A 190 -0.25 15.57 -3.00
N ALA A 191 -0.41 16.52 -2.07
CA ALA A 191 -1.62 17.32 -1.96
C ALA A 191 -1.97 18.10 -3.24
N ALA A 192 -0.99 18.32 -4.13
CA ALA A 192 -1.22 18.92 -5.45
C ALA A 192 -1.87 17.95 -6.46
N ILE A 193 -1.85 16.64 -6.19
CA ILE A 193 -2.51 15.63 -7.04
C ILE A 193 -4.03 15.79 -6.90
N PRO A 194 -4.79 15.88 -8.02
CA PRO A 194 -6.24 15.94 -7.97
C PRO A 194 -6.81 14.80 -7.11
N GLY A 195 -7.85 15.09 -6.36
CA GLY A 195 -8.56 14.11 -5.54
C GLY A 195 -7.89 13.74 -4.21
N VAL A 196 -6.61 14.02 -3.98
CA VAL A 196 -5.95 13.70 -2.70
C VAL A 196 -6.62 14.43 -1.53
N ILE A 197 -6.80 15.75 -1.64
CA ILE A 197 -7.48 16.53 -0.59
C ILE A 197 -8.90 16.02 -0.37
N SER A 198 -9.66 15.86 -1.46
CA SER A 198 -11.05 15.38 -1.38
C SER A 198 -11.16 13.98 -0.77
N ALA A 199 -10.21 13.08 -1.06
CA ALA A 199 -10.18 11.75 -0.47
C ALA A 199 -9.87 11.78 1.04
N VAL A 200 -8.93 12.63 1.48
CA VAL A 200 -8.63 12.82 2.90
C VAL A 200 -9.84 13.41 3.65
N GLU A 201 -10.50 14.41 3.08
CA GLU A 201 -11.71 15.02 3.66
C GLU A 201 -12.89 14.05 3.68
N GLU A 202 -13.00 13.17 2.68
CA GLU A 202 -14.02 12.13 2.67
C GLU A 202 -13.79 11.10 3.75
N LEU A 203 -12.53 10.65 3.96
CA LEU A 203 -12.21 9.77 5.08
C LEU A 203 -12.51 10.43 6.43
N GLU A 204 -12.27 11.74 6.58
CA GLU A 204 -12.67 12.49 7.79
C GLU A 204 -14.18 12.41 8.05
N ARG A 205 -15.00 12.58 7.00
CA ARG A 205 -16.46 12.47 7.12
C ARG A 205 -16.96 11.09 7.51
N ARG A 206 -16.22 10.04 7.13
CA ARG A 206 -16.55 8.63 7.44
C ARG A 206 -16.00 8.15 8.75
N GLN A 207 -15.13 8.91 9.39
CA GLN A 207 -14.53 8.54 10.66
C GLN A 207 -15.61 8.55 11.77
N ASP A 208 -15.77 7.43 12.47
CA ASP A 208 -16.73 7.28 13.56
C ASP A 208 -16.35 8.11 14.79
N GLU A 209 -17.20 8.09 15.84
CA GLU A 209 -16.99 8.82 17.09
C GLU A 209 -15.70 8.44 17.83
N ASN A 210 -15.23 7.21 17.66
CA ASN A 210 -14.00 6.68 18.25
C ASN A 210 -12.76 6.94 17.39
N GLY A 211 -12.93 7.56 16.23
CA GLY A 211 -11.85 7.86 15.31
C GLY A 211 -11.51 6.72 14.34
N PHE A 212 -12.31 5.66 14.25
CA PHE A 212 -12.08 4.56 13.31
C PHE A 212 -12.76 4.83 11.96
N TRP A 213 -12.22 4.24 10.90
CA TRP A 213 -12.80 4.28 9.57
C TRP A 213 -13.43 2.94 9.23
N PRO A 214 -14.73 2.90 8.89
CA PRO A 214 -15.38 1.65 8.47
C PRO A 214 -14.66 1.01 7.28
N GLY A 215 -14.33 -0.26 7.38
CA GLY A 215 -13.65 -1.01 6.31
C GLY A 215 -12.17 -0.74 6.15
N ILE A 216 -11.55 0.02 7.05
CA ILE A 216 -10.11 0.28 7.03
C ILE A 216 -9.52 -0.13 8.39
N SER A 217 -8.42 -0.88 8.36
CA SER A 217 -7.65 -1.15 9.58
C SER A 217 -7.21 0.15 10.26
N PRO A 218 -7.40 0.32 11.57
CA PRO A 218 -6.98 1.53 12.29
C PRO A 218 -5.50 1.87 12.05
N TRP A 219 -4.66 0.87 11.97
CA TRP A 219 -3.21 1.00 11.70
C TRP A 219 -2.94 1.52 10.31
N HIS A 220 -3.64 0.99 9.33
CA HIS A 220 -3.52 1.42 7.96
C HIS A 220 -3.98 2.87 7.80
N GLY A 221 -5.15 3.22 8.36
CA GLY A 221 -5.65 4.60 8.33
C GLY A 221 -4.70 5.59 8.98
N TYR A 222 -4.25 5.30 10.23
CA TYR A 222 -3.28 6.12 10.94
C TYR A 222 -2.00 6.31 10.11
N ASN A 223 -1.49 5.23 9.58
CA ASN A 223 -0.24 5.17 8.85
C ASN A 223 -0.23 6.03 7.58
N VAL A 224 -1.30 5.97 6.81
CA VAL A 224 -1.39 6.76 5.57
C VAL A 224 -1.53 8.24 5.87
N LEU A 225 -2.35 8.61 6.85
CA LEU A 225 -2.59 10.00 7.19
C LEU A 225 -1.40 10.67 7.90
N ALA A 226 -0.59 9.89 8.61
CA ALA A 226 0.67 10.38 9.22
C ALA A 226 1.70 10.90 8.20
N HIS A 227 1.50 10.61 6.90
CA HIS A 227 2.31 11.17 5.82
C HIS A 227 1.79 12.52 5.32
N SER A 228 0.68 13.03 5.86
CA SER A 228 0.02 14.25 5.37
C SER A 228 0.06 15.36 6.42
N ASP A 229 0.35 16.58 5.96
CA ASP A 229 0.27 17.80 6.77
C ASP A 229 -1.08 18.53 6.56
N LEU A 230 -2.04 17.92 5.85
CA LEU A 230 -3.37 18.47 5.67
C LEU A 230 -4.11 18.58 7.01
N ALA A 231 -4.75 19.71 7.27
CA ALA A 231 -5.48 19.94 8.51
C ALA A 231 -6.56 18.87 8.78
N SER A 232 -7.21 18.36 7.71
CA SER A 232 -8.16 17.24 7.81
C SER A 232 -7.50 15.92 8.24
N ALA A 233 -6.28 15.64 7.78
CA ALA A 233 -5.54 14.46 8.22
C ALA A 233 -5.13 14.58 9.70
N VAL A 234 -4.63 15.74 10.12
CA VAL A 234 -4.24 16.01 11.52
C VAL A 234 -5.42 15.81 12.46
N ARG A 235 -6.60 16.38 12.15
CA ARG A 235 -7.81 16.19 12.98
C ARG A 235 -8.22 14.73 13.11
N GLN A 236 -8.11 13.95 12.04
CA GLN A 236 -8.40 12.52 12.06
C GLN A 236 -7.42 11.75 12.96
N LEU A 237 -6.13 12.09 12.88
CA LEU A 237 -5.09 11.48 13.72
C LEU A 237 -5.30 11.81 15.19
N ASP A 238 -5.57 13.08 15.53
CA ASP A 238 -5.85 13.51 16.91
C ASP A 238 -7.07 12.76 17.50
N LYS A 239 -8.07 12.50 16.67
CA LYS A 239 -9.28 11.81 17.10
C LYS A 239 -9.04 10.33 17.42
N ILE A 240 -8.22 9.63 16.65
CA ILE A 240 -7.96 8.20 16.83
C ILE A 240 -6.81 7.91 17.80
N GLU A 241 -5.91 8.86 18.07
CA GLU A 241 -4.66 8.65 18.77
C GLU A 241 -4.83 7.90 20.11
N LYS A 242 -5.80 8.32 20.93
CA LYS A 242 -6.05 7.69 22.24
C LYS A 242 -6.42 6.22 22.11
N ASN A 243 -7.22 5.88 21.10
CA ASN A 243 -7.68 4.52 20.87
C ASN A 243 -6.57 3.66 20.29
N ILE A 244 -5.75 4.21 19.40
CA ILE A 244 -4.55 3.53 18.88
C ILE A 244 -3.57 3.20 20.02
N ILE A 245 -3.28 4.16 20.91
CA ILE A 245 -2.41 3.93 22.06
C ILE A 245 -2.99 2.82 22.97
N ALA A 246 -4.30 2.82 23.20
CA ALA A 246 -4.96 1.80 24.01
C ALA A 246 -4.94 0.39 23.38
N MET A 247 -4.74 0.28 22.07
CA MET A 247 -4.62 -0.99 21.34
C MET A 247 -3.19 -1.54 21.33
N GLN A 248 -2.23 -0.82 21.89
CA GLN A 248 -0.85 -1.28 21.97
C GLN A 248 -0.74 -2.51 22.88
N ASN A 249 -0.09 -3.56 22.40
CA ASN A 249 0.20 -4.74 23.20
C ASN A 249 1.24 -4.44 24.29
N ARG A 250 1.32 -5.31 25.32
CA ARG A 250 2.27 -5.15 26.43
C ARG A 250 3.74 -5.17 25.99
N ASP A 251 4.05 -5.79 24.88
CA ASP A 251 5.39 -5.84 24.29
C ASP A 251 5.72 -4.62 23.40
N GLY A 252 4.80 -3.65 23.33
CA GLY A 252 4.94 -2.45 22.52
C GLY A 252 4.55 -2.63 21.05
N SER A 253 4.15 -3.84 20.63
CA SER A 253 3.64 -4.08 19.28
C SER A 253 2.18 -3.64 19.16
N TRP A 254 1.69 -3.58 17.94
CA TRP A 254 0.30 -3.33 17.61
C TRP A 254 -0.22 -4.41 16.65
N GLY A 255 -1.47 -4.79 16.83
CA GLY A 255 -2.15 -5.80 16.03
C GLY A 255 -2.41 -7.09 16.82
N ILE A 256 -3.17 -7.99 16.21
CA ILE A 256 -3.53 -9.29 16.75
C ILE A 256 -2.47 -10.31 16.38
#